data_f745c55f3b18aad0fb3a6edb8aeb958a
#
_entry.id   f745c55f3b18aad0fb3a6edb8aeb958a
#
_cell.length_a   1.000
_cell.length_b   1.000
_cell.length_c   1.000
_cell.angle_alpha   90.00
_cell.angle_beta   90.00
_cell.angle_gamma   90.00
#
_symmetry.space_group_name_H-M   'P 1'
#
loop_
_entity.id
_entity.type
_entity.pdbx_description
1 polymer ?
#
loop_
_entity_poly.entity_id
_entity_poly.type
_entity_poly.pdbx_seq_one_letter_code
_entity_poly.pdbx_strand_id
1 'polypeptide(L)'
;MLKNKETTKYRIYLAGPLFSLAERTFNHNLKKLLMPYFDVYLPQEDGGLIIHMIKAGLPPKLASQKVFDIDIRAMNECDVFLIILDGRAVDEGAAFELGFAHAKGKPCYGLKTDFRQLLAFGNNPMIDGPIKKIFESIEELLDWAESNCDRGLNSVDNEAKDRKESESIRTEAKSSSPS
;
A
#
# COMPACT_ATOMS: atom_id res chain seq x y z
N MET A 1 21.26 -24.67 -23.40
CA MET A 1 21.14 -24.26 -22.00
C MET A 1 20.44 -22.92 -21.95
N LEU A 2 19.13 -22.91 -21.74
CA LEU A 2 18.34 -21.70 -21.53
C LEU A 2 18.64 -21.21 -20.12
N LYS A 3 19.30 -20.05 -19.99
CA LYS A 3 19.44 -19.35 -18.70
C LYS A 3 18.02 -18.98 -18.25
N ASN A 4 17.51 -19.62 -17.19
CA ASN A 4 16.38 -19.12 -16.44
C ASN A 4 16.73 -17.68 -16.03
N LYS A 5 16.04 -16.71 -16.63
CA LYS A 5 16.00 -15.36 -16.13
C LYS A 5 15.17 -15.43 -14.84
N GLU A 6 15.81 -15.43 -13.68
CA GLU A 6 15.08 -15.14 -12.43
C GLU A 6 14.43 -13.77 -12.64
N THR A 7 13.14 -13.75 -12.86
CA THR A 7 12.35 -12.52 -12.84
C THR A 7 12.34 -12.06 -11.38
N THR A 8 13.09 -11.02 -11.08
CA THR A 8 13.05 -10.37 -9.76
C THR A 8 11.64 -9.85 -9.54
N LYS A 9 10.95 -10.36 -8.51
CA LYS A 9 9.62 -9.89 -8.12
C LYS A 9 9.69 -8.42 -7.70
N TYR A 10 8.64 -7.67 -8.02
CA TYR A 10 8.49 -6.32 -7.46
C TYR A 10 8.36 -6.38 -5.94
N ARG A 11 8.97 -5.39 -5.28
CA ARG A 11 8.93 -5.27 -3.82
C ARG A 11 7.76 -4.41 -3.40
N ILE A 12 6.87 -4.97 -2.57
CA ILE A 12 5.73 -4.27 -2.00
C ILE A 12 5.94 -3.99 -0.52
N TYR A 13 5.70 -2.74 -0.09
CA TYR A 13 5.64 -2.36 1.32
C TYR A 13 4.20 -2.45 1.80
N LEU A 14 3.94 -3.31 2.79
CA LEU A 14 2.61 -3.54 3.35
C LEU A 14 2.47 -2.76 4.66
N ALA A 15 1.80 -1.60 4.59
CA ALA A 15 1.52 -0.73 5.72
C ALA A 15 0.16 -1.04 6.35
N GLY A 16 0.05 -0.87 7.66
CA GLY A 16 -1.22 -1.02 8.37
C GLY A 16 -1.05 -1.11 9.87
N PRO A 17 -2.16 -1.13 10.63
CA PRO A 17 -2.13 -1.25 12.07
C PRO A 17 -1.51 -2.58 12.49
N LEU A 18 -0.69 -2.58 13.57
CA LEU A 18 0.06 -3.75 14.04
C LEU A 18 0.04 -3.90 15.57
N PHE A 19 -0.90 -3.24 16.25
CA PHE A 19 -0.91 -3.14 17.71
C PHE A 19 -1.66 -4.29 18.38
N SER A 20 -2.74 -4.80 17.77
CA SER A 20 -3.51 -5.94 18.28
C SER A 20 -3.04 -7.27 17.67
N LEU A 21 -3.39 -8.37 18.35
CA LEU A 21 -3.15 -9.71 17.80
C LEU A 21 -3.92 -9.94 16.49
N ALA A 22 -5.17 -9.42 16.42
CA ALA A 22 -6.00 -9.55 15.24
C ALA A 22 -5.36 -8.88 14.01
N GLU A 23 -4.91 -7.64 14.17
CA GLU A 23 -4.20 -6.89 13.11
C GLU A 23 -2.94 -7.61 12.65
N ARG A 24 -2.08 -8.00 13.59
CA ARG A 24 -0.84 -8.72 13.23
C ARG A 24 -1.09 -10.04 12.54
N THR A 25 -2.15 -10.77 12.94
CA THR A 25 -2.52 -12.04 12.30
C THR A 25 -3.05 -11.80 10.88
N PHE A 26 -3.88 -10.79 10.70
CA PHE A 26 -4.38 -10.39 9.38
C PHE A 26 -3.22 -10.00 8.45
N ASN A 27 -2.34 -9.12 8.90
CA ASN A 27 -1.16 -8.66 8.13
C ASN A 27 -0.26 -9.83 7.71
N HIS A 28 0.04 -10.74 8.65
CA HIS A 28 0.84 -11.93 8.38
C HIS A 28 0.20 -12.85 7.32
N ASN A 29 -1.11 -13.09 7.42
CA ASN A 29 -1.82 -13.90 6.45
C ASN A 29 -1.87 -13.23 5.07
N LEU A 30 -2.11 -11.91 5.04
CA LEU A 30 -2.09 -11.14 3.80
C LEU A 30 -0.72 -11.17 3.12
N LYS A 31 0.37 -11.01 3.90
CA LYS A 31 1.74 -11.19 3.39
C LYS A 31 1.90 -12.53 2.71
N LYS A 32 1.48 -13.64 3.35
CA LYS A 32 1.57 -14.98 2.77
C LYS A 32 0.83 -15.12 1.44
N LEU A 33 -0.37 -14.52 1.33
CA LEU A 33 -1.15 -14.54 0.11
C LEU A 33 -0.51 -13.74 -1.03
N LEU A 34 0.24 -12.67 -0.70
CA LEU A 34 0.92 -11.83 -1.68
C LEU A 34 2.30 -12.35 -2.08
N MET A 35 2.98 -13.16 -1.25
CA MET A 35 4.32 -13.70 -1.52
C MET A 35 4.47 -14.47 -2.85
N PRO A 36 3.47 -15.17 -3.41
CA PRO A 36 3.58 -15.74 -4.75
C PRO A 36 3.89 -14.69 -5.83
N TYR A 37 3.38 -13.48 -5.67
CA TYR A 37 3.41 -12.39 -6.66
C TYR A 37 4.50 -11.36 -6.40
N PHE A 38 4.79 -11.05 -5.13
CA PHE A 38 5.66 -9.95 -4.71
C PHE A 38 6.72 -10.39 -3.69
N ASP A 39 7.81 -9.62 -3.59
CA ASP A 39 8.67 -9.58 -2.40
C ASP A 39 8.03 -8.63 -1.39
N VAL A 40 7.44 -9.17 -0.31
CA VAL A 40 6.59 -8.42 0.63
C VAL A 40 7.38 -8.03 1.87
N TYR A 41 7.64 -6.73 2.04
CA TYR A 41 8.11 -6.15 3.28
C TYR A 41 6.93 -5.84 4.20
N LEU A 42 6.95 -6.38 5.42
CA LEU A 42 5.95 -6.18 6.46
C LEU A 42 6.64 -5.67 7.74
N PRO A 43 6.42 -4.41 8.16
CA PRO A 43 7.15 -3.79 9.27
C PRO A 43 7.18 -4.61 10.56
N GLN A 44 6.07 -5.23 10.93
CA GLN A 44 5.98 -6.06 12.15
C GLN A 44 6.89 -7.31 12.14
N GLU A 45 7.37 -7.75 10.98
CA GLU A 45 8.23 -8.93 10.81
C GLU A 45 9.65 -8.54 10.38
N ASP A 46 9.75 -7.62 9.42
CA ASP A 46 10.99 -7.28 8.73
C ASP A 46 11.65 -6.00 9.29
N GLY A 47 10.86 -5.11 9.92
CA GLY A 47 11.31 -3.81 10.47
C GLY A 47 12.00 -3.90 11.83
N GLY A 48 11.87 -5.03 12.51
CA GLY A 48 12.40 -5.23 13.86
C GLY A 48 11.43 -4.73 14.95
N LEU A 49 11.46 -5.40 16.10
CA LEU A 49 10.61 -5.08 17.23
C LEU A 49 11.35 -4.20 18.23
N ILE A 50 10.86 -2.98 18.45
CA ILE A 50 11.39 -2.02 19.45
C ILE A 50 11.58 -2.68 20.80
N ILE A 51 10.59 -3.49 21.24
CA ILE A 51 10.63 -4.17 22.54
C ILE A 51 11.81 -5.15 22.66
N HIS A 52 12.18 -5.84 21.56
CA HIS A 52 13.32 -6.74 21.57
C HIS A 52 14.64 -5.97 21.64
N MET A 53 14.73 -4.83 20.95
CA MET A 53 15.92 -3.97 21.01
C MET A 53 16.12 -3.39 22.42
N ILE A 54 15.03 -2.96 23.06
CA ILE A 54 15.07 -2.44 24.44
C ILE A 54 15.48 -3.56 25.41
N LYS A 55 14.91 -4.77 25.28
CA LYS A 55 15.30 -5.92 26.10
C LYS A 55 16.76 -6.33 25.91
N ALA A 56 17.32 -6.10 24.72
CA ALA A 56 18.73 -6.29 24.42
C ALA A 56 19.64 -5.14 24.92
N GLY A 57 19.08 -4.16 25.65
CA GLY A 57 19.84 -3.08 26.28
C GLY A 57 19.93 -1.80 25.46
N LEU A 58 19.22 -1.69 24.34
CA LEU A 58 19.21 -0.45 23.55
C LEU A 58 18.30 0.59 24.25
N PRO A 59 18.75 1.85 24.44
CA PRO A 59 17.88 2.91 24.96
C PRO A 59 16.62 3.10 24.10
N PRO A 60 15.42 3.33 24.68
CA PRO A 60 14.16 3.40 23.96
C PRO A 60 14.18 4.38 22.78
N LYS A 61 14.78 5.56 22.96
CA LYS A 61 14.89 6.58 21.90
C LYS A 61 15.71 6.08 20.71
N LEU A 62 16.80 5.37 20.96
CA LEU A 62 17.64 4.80 19.90
C LEU A 62 16.96 3.61 19.22
N ALA A 63 16.20 2.79 19.96
CA ALA A 63 15.41 1.72 19.39
C ALA A 63 14.35 2.26 18.44
N SER A 64 13.61 3.30 18.85
CA SER A 64 12.60 3.98 17.99
C SER A 64 13.22 4.57 16.74
N GLN A 65 14.36 5.29 16.88
CA GLN A 65 15.06 5.86 15.72
C GLN A 65 15.49 4.76 14.74
N LYS A 66 16.01 3.66 15.26
CA LYS A 66 16.50 2.55 14.42
C LYS A 66 15.37 1.89 13.63
N VAL A 67 14.20 1.68 14.25
CA VAL A 67 13.03 1.15 13.54
C VAL A 67 12.58 2.13 12.46
N PHE A 68 12.45 3.42 12.79
CA PHE A 68 12.14 4.47 11.82
C PHE A 68 13.10 4.44 10.60
N ASP A 69 14.41 4.37 10.84
CA ASP A 69 15.41 4.36 9.76
C ASP A 69 15.31 3.09 8.88
N ILE A 70 14.95 1.94 9.48
CA ILE A 70 14.74 0.68 8.76
C ILE A 70 13.51 0.79 7.84
N ASP A 71 12.39 1.27 8.38
CA ASP A 71 11.13 1.38 7.63
C ASP A 71 11.24 2.43 6.51
N ILE A 72 11.86 3.60 6.77
CA ILE A 72 12.16 4.61 5.74
C ILE A 72 13.02 4.03 4.62
N ARG A 73 14.01 3.19 4.95
CA ARG A 73 14.84 2.52 3.92
C ARG A 73 14.00 1.57 3.10
N ALA A 74 13.20 0.72 3.73
CA ALA A 74 12.34 -0.23 3.05
C ALA A 74 11.33 0.46 2.11
N MET A 75 10.74 1.58 2.55
CA MET A 75 9.87 2.40 1.70
C MET A 75 10.61 3.03 0.50
N ASN A 76 11.86 3.46 0.67
CA ASN A 76 12.66 3.95 -0.48
C ASN A 76 12.95 2.83 -1.49
N GLU A 77 13.16 1.59 -1.02
CA GLU A 77 13.52 0.43 -1.82
C GLU A 77 12.29 -0.29 -2.43
N CYS A 78 11.07 -0.06 -1.95
CA CYS A 78 9.89 -0.70 -2.50
C CYS A 78 9.54 -0.14 -3.89
N ASP A 79 8.89 -0.96 -4.70
CA ASP A 79 8.33 -0.58 -6.00
C ASP A 79 6.87 -0.15 -5.87
N VAL A 80 6.14 -0.75 -4.90
CA VAL A 80 4.71 -0.55 -4.67
C VAL A 80 4.46 -0.34 -3.18
N PHE A 81 3.49 0.50 -2.86
CA PHE A 81 3.01 0.73 -1.51
C PHE A 81 1.56 0.27 -1.39
N LEU A 82 1.26 -0.61 -0.43
CA LEU A 82 -0.08 -1.09 -0.11
C LEU A 82 -0.42 -0.75 1.33
N ILE A 83 -1.53 -0.02 1.54
CA ILE A 83 -2.02 0.33 2.88
C ILE A 83 -3.30 -0.43 3.23
N ILE A 84 -3.37 -0.98 4.44
CA ILE A 84 -4.58 -1.54 5.03
C ILE A 84 -5.36 -0.39 5.68
N LEU A 85 -6.60 -0.17 5.22
CA LEU A 85 -7.47 0.93 5.62
C LEU A 85 -8.56 0.48 6.62
N ASP A 86 -8.51 -0.76 7.06
CA ASP A 86 -9.49 -1.34 7.99
C ASP A 86 -9.40 -0.67 9.38
N GLY A 87 -10.55 -0.54 10.01
CA GLY A 87 -10.69 0.11 11.29
C GLY A 87 -11.52 1.39 11.21
N ARG A 88 -11.76 2.02 12.37
CA ARG A 88 -12.52 3.28 12.46
C ARG A 88 -11.75 4.48 11.96
N ALA A 89 -10.46 4.43 12.03
CA ALA A 89 -9.55 5.45 11.53
C ALA A 89 -8.32 4.75 10.96
N VAL A 90 -7.73 5.36 9.96
CA VAL A 90 -6.45 4.90 9.40
C VAL A 90 -5.38 5.06 10.48
N ASP A 91 -4.52 4.06 10.61
CA ASP A 91 -3.36 4.11 11.49
C ASP A 91 -2.46 5.31 11.16
N GLU A 92 -2.04 6.05 12.19
CA GLU A 92 -1.26 7.28 12.00
C GLU A 92 0.13 7.03 11.39
N GLY A 93 0.76 5.90 11.74
CA GLY A 93 2.04 5.48 11.14
C GLY A 93 1.86 5.14 9.68
N ALA A 94 0.86 4.32 9.36
CA ALA A 94 0.53 3.96 7.98
C ALA A 94 0.12 5.18 7.14
N ALA A 95 -0.56 6.17 7.73
CA ALA A 95 -0.89 7.43 7.05
C ALA A 95 0.36 8.27 6.72
N PHE A 96 1.34 8.35 7.64
CA PHE A 96 2.63 8.97 7.38
C PHE A 96 3.38 8.25 6.25
N GLU A 97 3.43 6.92 6.30
CA GLU A 97 4.08 6.07 5.30
C GLU A 97 3.47 6.25 3.91
N LEU A 98 2.13 6.33 3.83
CA LEU A 98 1.42 6.63 2.59
C LEU A 98 1.84 7.97 1.99
N GLY A 99 1.88 9.03 2.82
CA GLY A 99 2.32 10.35 2.39
C GLY A 99 3.77 10.36 1.92
N PHE A 100 4.66 9.64 2.62
CA PHE A 100 6.05 9.48 2.23
C PHE A 100 6.19 8.75 0.90
N ALA A 101 5.51 7.60 0.73
CA ALA A 101 5.54 6.81 -0.50
C ALA A 101 5.01 7.62 -1.70
N HIS A 102 3.91 8.36 -1.52
CA HIS A 102 3.36 9.25 -2.53
C HIS A 102 4.36 10.35 -2.94
N ALA A 103 4.99 11.01 -1.98
CA ALA A 103 6.00 12.06 -2.23
C ALA A 103 7.24 11.51 -2.96
N LYS A 104 7.52 10.21 -2.84
CA LYS A 104 8.57 9.49 -3.59
C LYS A 104 8.10 8.99 -4.96
N GLY A 105 6.89 9.29 -5.37
CA GLY A 105 6.33 8.85 -6.65
C GLY A 105 6.01 7.35 -6.72
N LYS A 106 5.90 6.67 -5.56
CA LYS A 106 5.55 5.25 -5.54
C LYS A 106 4.07 5.08 -5.88
N PRO A 107 3.68 4.08 -6.67
CA PRO A 107 2.27 3.71 -6.85
C PRO A 107 1.71 3.20 -5.52
N CYS A 108 0.66 3.88 -5.02
CA CYS A 108 0.00 3.57 -3.75
C CYS A 108 -1.36 2.91 -4.02
N TYR A 109 -1.63 1.84 -3.30
CA TYR A 109 -2.89 1.10 -3.33
C TYR A 109 -3.43 0.92 -1.92
N GLY A 110 -4.76 0.76 -1.78
CA GLY A 110 -5.42 0.52 -0.50
C GLY A 110 -6.16 -0.82 -0.48
N LEU A 111 -6.22 -1.45 0.68
CA LEU A 111 -7.12 -2.58 0.96
C LEU A 111 -8.08 -2.14 2.05
N LYS A 112 -9.38 -2.25 1.81
CA LYS A 112 -10.43 -1.95 2.79
C LYS A 112 -11.49 -3.04 2.78
N THR A 113 -11.40 -3.94 3.74
CA THR A 113 -12.36 -5.03 3.92
C THR A 113 -13.41 -4.72 4.99
N ASP A 114 -13.21 -3.66 5.77
CA ASP A 114 -14.12 -3.19 6.81
C ASP A 114 -15.12 -2.17 6.27
N PHE A 115 -16.43 -2.49 6.35
CA PHE A 115 -17.50 -1.60 5.90
C PHE A 115 -17.73 -0.36 6.78
N ARG A 116 -17.11 -0.30 7.97
CA ARG A 116 -17.20 0.87 8.84
C ARG A 116 -16.48 2.05 8.21
N GLN A 117 -17.19 3.15 8.03
CA GLN A 117 -16.64 4.40 7.50
C GLN A 117 -16.82 5.52 8.54
N LEU A 118 -15.80 6.34 8.71
CA LEU A 118 -15.88 7.52 9.56
C LEU A 118 -16.67 8.64 8.88
N LEU A 119 -16.57 8.74 7.55
CA LEU A 119 -17.24 9.72 6.70
C LEU A 119 -18.21 9.01 5.76
N ALA A 120 -19.34 9.67 5.46
CA ALA A 120 -20.33 9.12 4.53
C ALA A 120 -19.84 8.97 3.08
N PHE A 121 -18.67 9.56 2.75
CA PHE A 121 -18.16 9.69 1.37
C PHE A 121 -16.76 9.11 1.18
N GLY A 122 -16.29 8.21 2.05
CA GLY A 122 -14.95 7.61 1.95
C GLY A 122 -14.03 7.98 3.11
N ASN A 123 -12.72 7.93 2.89
CA ASN A 123 -11.72 8.29 3.89
C ASN A 123 -11.44 9.80 3.85
N ASN A 124 -10.52 10.24 4.71
CA ASN A 124 -9.97 11.59 4.62
C ASN A 124 -9.36 11.81 3.21
N PRO A 125 -9.61 12.94 2.53
CA PRO A 125 -9.05 13.23 1.20
C PRO A 125 -7.54 13.11 1.10
N MET A 126 -6.80 13.35 2.22
CA MET A 126 -5.34 13.16 2.26
C MET A 126 -4.93 11.67 2.27
N ILE A 127 -5.87 10.77 2.53
CA ILE A 127 -5.66 9.32 2.41
C ILE A 127 -6.08 8.84 1.01
N ASP A 128 -7.24 9.26 0.53
CA ASP A 128 -7.76 8.81 -0.77
C ASP A 128 -6.97 9.39 -1.96
N GLY A 129 -6.51 10.64 -1.85
CA GLY A 129 -5.81 11.35 -2.92
C GLY A 129 -4.55 10.65 -3.46
N PRO A 130 -3.66 10.11 -2.62
CA PRO A 130 -2.48 9.34 -3.04
C PRO A 130 -2.79 7.97 -3.66
N ILE A 131 -3.95 7.38 -3.35
CA ILE A 131 -4.27 5.99 -3.66
C ILE A 131 -4.84 5.87 -5.07
N LYS A 132 -4.23 5.04 -5.91
CA LYS A 132 -4.70 4.78 -7.28
C LYS A 132 -5.96 3.93 -7.32
N LYS A 133 -6.04 2.93 -6.44
CA LYS A 133 -7.18 2.03 -6.31
C LYS A 133 -7.27 1.51 -4.87
N ILE A 134 -8.48 1.43 -4.35
CA ILE A 134 -8.82 0.73 -3.10
C ILE A 134 -9.49 -0.58 -3.50
N PHE A 135 -8.95 -1.69 -3.02
CA PHE A 135 -9.55 -3.02 -3.14
C PHE A 135 -10.52 -3.22 -1.99
N GLU A 136 -11.71 -3.73 -2.28
CA GLU A 136 -12.75 -3.94 -1.27
C GLU A 136 -12.73 -5.37 -0.68
N SER A 137 -11.94 -6.26 -1.28
CA SER A 137 -11.73 -7.62 -0.80
C SER A 137 -10.31 -8.11 -1.05
N ILE A 138 -9.93 -9.19 -0.33
CA ILE A 138 -8.64 -9.86 -0.55
C ILE A 138 -8.62 -10.50 -1.93
N GLU A 139 -9.73 -11.07 -2.39
CA GLU A 139 -9.86 -11.70 -3.70
C GLU A 139 -9.57 -10.69 -4.80
N GLU A 140 -10.15 -9.50 -4.75
CA GLU A 140 -9.91 -8.44 -5.72
C GLU A 140 -8.44 -8.00 -5.75
N LEU A 141 -7.80 -7.89 -4.57
CA LEU A 141 -6.39 -7.60 -4.46
C LEU A 141 -5.52 -8.70 -5.09
N LEU A 142 -5.87 -9.98 -4.90
CA LEU A 142 -5.10 -11.10 -5.45
C LEU A 142 -5.28 -11.22 -6.96
N ASP A 143 -6.46 -10.97 -7.51
CA ASP A 143 -6.71 -10.92 -8.95
C ASP A 143 -5.86 -9.81 -9.61
N TRP A 144 -5.77 -8.66 -8.95
CA TRP A 144 -4.89 -7.58 -9.38
C TRP A 144 -3.42 -7.99 -9.28
N ALA A 145 -2.99 -8.63 -8.19
CA ALA A 145 -1.62 -9.07 -7.98
C ALA A 145 -1.18 -10.07 -9.06
N GLU A 146 -2.00 -11.06 -9.36
CA GLU A 146 -1.74 -12.05 -10.43
C GLU A 146 -1.62 -11.38 -11.80
N SER A 147 -2.48 -10.40 -12.08
CA SER A 147 -2.48 -9.69 -13.37
C SER A 147 -1.29 -8.74 -13.55
N ASN A 148 -0.63 -8.31 -12.47
CA ASN A 148 0.39 -7.26 -12.49
C ASN A 148 1.79 -7.71 -12.06
N CYS A 149 1.97 -8.93 -11.55
CA CYS A 149 3.29 -9.43 -11.15
C CYS A 149 4.27 -9.56 -12.33
N ASP A 150 3.78 -9.87 -13.54
CA ASP A 150 4.59 -10.09 -14.73
C ASP A 150 4.57 -8.93 -15.75
N ARG A 151 3.63 -7.99 -15.60
CA ARG A 151 3.46 -6.87 -16.53
C ARG A 151 3.97 -5.61 -15.89
N GLY A 152 5.10 -5.12 -16.04
CA GLY A 152 5.58 -3.90 -15.39
C GLY A 152 4.44 -2.93 -15.00
N LEU A 153 4.42 -2.54 -13.73
CA LEU A 153 3.38 -1.71 -13.06
C LEU A 153 2.94 -0.43 -13.83
N ASN A 154 3.64 -0.11 -14.91
CA ASN A 154 3.38 1.05 -15.77
C ASN A 154 2.16 0.89 -16.72
N SER A 155 1.61 -0.33 -16.88
CA SER A 155 0.44 -0.52 -17.76
C SER A 155 -0.87 -0.05 -17.13
N VAL A 156 -0.95 0.01 -15.80
CA VAL A 156 -2.15 0.46 -15.06
C VAL A 156 -2.29 1.99 -15.11
N ASP A 157 -1.19 2.73 -15.26
CA ASP A 157 -1.21 4.20 -15.35
C ASP A 157 -1.83 4.72 -16.65
N ASN A 158 -1.78 3.93 -17.72
CA ASN A 158 -2.38 4.31 -19.00
C ASN A 158 -3.91 4.14 -19.00
N GLU A 159 -4.44 3.06 -18.40
CA GLU A 159 -5.90 2.85 -18.35
C GLU A 159 -6.62 3.86 -17.43
N ALA A 160 -5.97 4.29 -16.34
CA ALA A 160 -6.52 5.30 -15.45
C ALA A 160 -6.46 6.71 -16.04
N LYS A 161 -5.45 7.03 -16.83
CA LYS A 161 -5.37 8.29 -17.61
C LYS A 161 -6.42 8.34 -18.70
N ASP A 162 -6.57 7.28 -19.47
CA ASP A 162 -7.55 7.19 -20.57
C ASP A 162 -9.00 7.29 -20.05
N ARG A 163 -9.30 6.75 -18.85
CA ARG A 163 -10.61 6.91 -18.21
C ARG A 163 -10.86 8.35 -17.76
N LYS A 164 -9.89 8.99 -17.10
CA LYS A 164 -10.04 10.39 -16.64
C LYS A 164 -10.16 11.35 -17.82
N GLU A 165 -9.42 11.11 -18.89
CA GLU A 165 -9.48 11.93 -20.09
C GLU A 165 -10.81 11.75 -20.84
N SER A 166 -11.34 10.53 -20.92
CA SER A 166 -12.65 10.24 -21.50
C SER A 166 -13.81 10.76 -20.66
N GLU A 167 -13.72 10.80 -19.32
CA GLU A 167 -14.72 11.43 -18.45
C GLU A 167 -14.66 12.96 -18.53
N SER A 168 -13.47 13.56 -18.61
CA SER A 168 -13.31 15.01 -18.81
C SER A 168 -13.94 15.46 -20.12
N ILE A 169 -13.68 14.76 -21.22
CA ILE A 169 -14.26 15.04 -22.55
C ILE A 169 -15.80 14.90 -22.54
N ARG A 170 -16.33 13.91 -21.81
CA ARG A 170 -17.80 13.74 -21.66
C ARG A 170 -18.46 14.86 -20.84
N THR A 171 -17.76 15.40 -19.88
CA THR A 171 -18.27 16.48 -19.02
C THR A 171 -18.27 17.81 -19.76
N GLU A 172 -17.24 18.09 -20.56
CA GLU A 172 -17.16 19.28 -21.42
C GLU A 172 -18.20 19.27 -22.55
N ALA A 173 -18.43 18.09 -23.16
CA ALA A 173 -19.45 17.94 -24.21
C ALA A 173 -20.88 18.15 -23.71
N LYS A 174 -21.15 17.92 -22.40
CA LYS A 174 -22.48 18.19 -21.79
C LYS A 174 -22.67 19.65 -21.39
N SER A 175 -21.60 20.40 -21.17
CA SER A 175 -21.68 21.82 -20.81
C SER A 175 -21.78 22.77 -22.02
N SER A 176 -21.58 22.27 -23.25
CA SER A 176 -21.56 23.07 -24.49
C SER A 176 -22.84 22.92 -25.35
N SER A 177 -23.93 22.33 -24.84
CA SER A 177 -25.20 22.30 -25.55
C SER A 177 -25.94 23.63 -25.31
N PRO A 178 -26.17 24.44 -26.35
CA PRO A 178 -26.90 25.69 -26.23
C PRO A 178 -28.42 25.44 -26.01
N SER A 179 -29.01 26.25 -25.11
CA SER A 179 -30.46 26.33 -24.84
C SER A 179 -31.24 26.80 -26.03
#